data_3cec9ad9c6ad006d0c6a2c14f12d3164
#
_entry.id   3cec9ad9c6ad006d0c6a2c14f12d3164
#
_cell.length_a   1.000
_cell.length_b   1.000
_cell.length_c   1.000
_cell.angle_alpha   90.00
_cell.angle_beta   90.00
_cell.angle_gamma   90.00
#
_symmetry.space_group_name_H-M   'P 1'
#
loop_
_entity.id
_entity.type
_entity.pdbx_description
1 polymer ?
#
loop_
_entity_poly.entity_id
_entity_poly.type
_entity_poly.pdbx_seq_one_letter_code
_entity_poly.pdbx_strand_id
1 'polypeptide(L)'
;MSYVLQSRWRLEDGCLKYYGLRNRPYLFKNTVKLSPRQKIIVETLPRELVADDIRVLGSLVGVQIVKSTDKRKIPLCLEEARFCSTCAANDFMIAGLEFDDEGRCPICQSAEHTKNLRSILPIMNDFPKSKRSRFDVAVFYTGGKDSTYLLYYLSRVLGLRVLALTWEIPYMSESARKSIENAKERLSSVEFISRRVSDDDLRKIYKKLYSLSENTCACPSLAYVLFYPELVINKVPYFVAGNEPAQILGLYFNHMAPKLAYSFSQNKRLNFLLNAGRILTLRPPLRKGQFHTLVTMKQLAYGSSRIKKMSGYSNQLVDNVCEAIREVPEILKPLKKAIRSSSRCGNIPAFVQADLDEICGGVYDWKEIKDIIVRECGWISPEESDKGLHTSCKIEKCKEHSQFVRFYDMRSTMIPFSALEIAIASRNKNLSREEAMAEIRSSLGFSLDEITECKIMRDYLKL
;
A
#
# COMPACT_ATOMS: atom_id res chain seq x y z
N MET A 1 35.83 -26.22 -1.75
CA MET A 1 35.14 -24.99 -2.19
C MET A 1 33.97 -24.75 -1.24
N SER A 2 33.94 -23.59 -0.55
CA SER A 2 32.93 -23.33 0.48
C SER A 2 31.54 -23.05 -0.10
N TYR A 3 30.53 -23.50 0.63
CA TYR A 3 29.13 -23.19 0.36
C TYR A 3 28.64 -22.09 1.32
N VAL A 4 27.74 -21.26 0.82
CA VAL A 4 27.18 -20.11 1.55
C VAL A 4 25.67 -20.01 1.26
N LEU A 5 24.95 -19.28 2.11
CA LEU A 5 23.59 -18.85 1.75
C LEU A 5 23.64 -17.90 0.55
N GLN A 6 22.77 -18.15 -0.43
CA GLN A 6 22.57 -17.23 -1.54
C GLN A 6 22.11 -15.87 -1.03
N SER A 7 22.53 -14.82 -1.70
CA SER A 7 22.15 -13.45 -1.34
C SER A 7 20.65 -13.29 -1.13
N ARG A 8 20.29 -12.50 -0.13
CA ARG A 8 18.91 -12.21 0.31
C ARG A 8 18.20 -13.36 1.04
N TRP A 9 18.89 -14.45 1.34
CA TRP A 9 18.38 -15.49 2.25
C TRP A 9 18.96 -15.32 3.64
N ARG A 10 18.14 -15.46 4.67
CA ARG A 10 18.53 -15.50 6.09
C ARG A 10 17.89 -16.68 6.78
N LEU A 11 18.63 -17.26 7.73
CA LEU A 11 18.09 -18.24 8.67
C LEU A 11 17.47 -17.49 9.85
N GLU A 12 16.16 -17.65 10.04
CA GLU A 12 15.39 -17.05 11.14
C GLU A 12 14.35 -18.05 11.64
N ASP A 13 14.28 -18.27 12.95
CA ASP A 13 13.28 -19.15 13.59
C ASP A 13 13.19 -20.55 12.97
N GLY A 14 14.32 -21.13 12.56
CA GLY A 14 14.39 -22.46 11.94
C GLY A 14 13.85 -22.49 10.50
N CYS A 15 13.70 -21.37 9.86
CA CYS A 15 13.28 -21.22 8.47
C CYS A 15 14.28 -20.38 7.69
N LEU A 16 14.46 -20.67 6.41
CA LEU A 16 15.10 -19.74 5.49
C LEU A 16 14.06 -18.74 4.99
N LYS A 17 14.30 -17.45 5.24
CA LYS A 17 13.48 -16.34 4.71
C LYS A 17 14.20 -15.65 3.57
N TYR A 18 13.44 -15.32 2.53
CA TYR A 18 13.90 -14.57 1.37
C TYR A 18 13.47 -13.11 1.42
N TYR A 19 14.45 -12.22 1.28
CA TYR A 19 14.27 -10.76 1.29
C TYR A 19 14.44 -10.20 -0.13
N GLY A 20 13.56 -10.65 -1.03
CA GLY A 20 13.56 -10.26 -2.45
C GLY A 20 12.25 -10.65 -3.14
N LEU A 21 12.20 -10.49 -4.44
CA LEU A 21 11.08 -10.92 -5.28
C LEU A 21 11.55 -11.92 -6.34
N ARG A 22 11.00 -13.12 -6.29
CA ARG A 22 11.35 -14.24 -7.18
C ARG A 22 10.13 -14.87 -7.81
N ASN A 23 10.33 -15.47 -8.98
CA ASN A 23 9.30 -16.25 -9.64
C ASN A 23 9.18 -17.64 -9.01
N ARG A 24 8.08 -17.90 -8.34
CA ARG A 24 7.70 -19.23 -7.82
C ARG A 24 6.19 -19.38 -7.94
N PRO A 25 5.65 -20.63 -7.99
CA PRO A 25 4.21 -20.87 -8.05
C PRO A 25 3.42 -20.16 -6.96
N TYR A 26 4.08 -19.85 -5.84
CA TYR A 26 3.55 -19.03 -4.75
C TYR A 26 4.45 -17.82 -4.56
N LEU A 27 4.22 -16.77 -5.33
CA LEU A 27 4.95 -15.49 -5.30
C LEU A 27 5.29 -14.97 -3.91
N PHE A 28 4.46 -15.30 -2.93
CA PHE A 28 4.55 -14.78 -1.55
C PHE A 28 5.16 -15.77 -0.57
N LYS A 29 5.52 -16.98 -0.98
CA LYS A 29 6.14 -17.96 -0.09
C LYS A 29 7.64 -17.72 -0.01
N ASN A 30 8.01 -16.62 0.65
CA ASN A 30 9.40 -16.24 0.89
C ASN A 30 10.03 -17.03 2.07
N THR A 31 9.43 -18.14 2.49
CA THR A 31 9.89 -18.91 3.65
C THR A 31 9.99 -20.38 3.31
N VAL A 32 11.12 -20.98 3.63
CA VAL A 32 11.37 -22.42 3.51
C VAL A 32 11.62 -22.99 4.89
N LYS A 33 10.74 -23.86 5.38
CA LYS A 33 10.89 -24.55 6.65
C LYS A 33 11.98 -25.61 6.52
N LEU A 34 12.95 -25.61 7.45
CA LEU A 34 14.02 -26.59 7.50
C LEU A 34 13.68 -27.76 8.43
N SER A 35 14.12 -28.94 8.08
CA SER A 35 14.19 -30.07 9.01
C SER A 35 15.28 -29.81 10.07
N PRO A 36 15.24 -30.48 11.24
CA PRO A 36 16.29 -30.32 12.26
C PRO A 36 17.72 -30.54 11.72
N ARG A 37 17.90 -31.57 10.88
CA ARG A 37 19.21 -31.85 10.26
C ARG A 37 19.65 -30.77 9.28
N GLN A 38 18.74 -30.28 8.43
CA GLN A 38 19.02 -29.16 7.51
C GLN A 38 19.40 -27.88 8.26
N LYS A 39 18.70 -27.59 9.37
CA LYS A 39 18.97 -26.41 10.20
C LYS A 39 20.40 -26.42 10.73
N ILE A 40 20.85 -27.56 11.31
CA ILE A 40 22.21 -27.71 11.83
C ILE A 40 23.26 -27.46 10.72
N ILE A 41 23.05 -28.00 9.52
CA ILE A 41 23.99 -27.79 8.41
C ILE A 41 24.01 -26.31 7.99
N VAL A 42 22.85 -25.66 7.91
CA VAL A 42 22.74 -24.26 7.49
C VAL A 42 23.37 -23.32 8.52
N GLU A 43 23.24 -23.61 9.82
CA GLU A 43 23.85 -22.84 10.92
C GLU A 43 25.38 -22.85 10.89
N THR A 44 25.97 -23.88 10.29
CA THR A 44 27.44 -24.02 10.19
C THR A 44 28.05 -23.40 8.91
N LEU A 45 27.23 -22.83 8.04
CA LEU A 45 27.75 -22.12 6.86
C LEU A 45 28.40 -20.78 7.23
N PRO A 46 29.50 -20.35 6.57
CA PRO A 46 30.13 -20.92 5.38
C PRO A 46 31.10 -22.08 5.68
N ARG A 47 30.99 -23.19 4.94
CA ARG A 47 31.94 -24.31 5.00
C ARG A 47 31.89 -25.16 3.73
N GLU A 48 32.80 -26.11 3.60
CA GLU A 48 32.68 -27.18 2.60
C GLU A 48 31.58 -28.16 3.03
N LEU A 49 30.78 -28.60 2.07
CA LEU A 49 29.75 -29.60 2.29
C LEU A 49 30.25 -30.98 1.84
N VAL A 50 30.07 -31.99 2.69
CA VAL A 50 30.31 -33.39 2.33
C VAL A 50 29.09 -33.95 1.59
N ALA A 51 29.26 -35.12 0.96
CA ALA A 51 28.21 -35.75 0.17
C ALA A 51 26.90 -36.01 0.95
N ASP A 52 27.02 -36.32 2.24
CA ASP A 52 25.86 -36.51 3.12
C ASP A 52 25.10 -35.19 3.39
N ASP A 53 25.82 -34.09 3.64
CA ASP A 53 25.22 -32.75 3.76
C ASP A 53 24.40 -32.38 2.51
N ILE A 54 24.99 -32.60 1.33
CA ILE A 54 24.35 -32.29 0.05
C ILE A 54 23.07 -33.11 -0.11
N ARG A 55 23.11 -34.38 0.25
CA ARG A 55 21.94 -35.27 0.22
C ARG A 55 20.84 -34.80 1.19
N VAL A 56 21.20 -34.41 2.43
CA VAL A 56 20.24 -33.91 3.43
C VAL A 56 19.63 -32.57 3.00
N LEU A 57 20.42 -31.68 2.42
CA LEU A 57 19.95 -30.36 1.94
C LEU A 57 19.09 -30.50 0.69
N GLY A 58 19.34 -31.48 -0.18
CA GLY A 58 18.54 -31.79 -1.35
C GLY A 58 18.37 -30.56 -2.27
N SER A 59 17.12 -30.23 -2.57
CA SER A 59 16.77 -29.11 -3.46
C SER A 59 17.16 -27.71 -2.98
N LEU A 60 17.65 -27.58 -1.76
CA LEU A 60 18.15 -26.29 -1.26
C LEU A 60 19.49 -25.93 -1.91
N VAL A 61 20.29 -26.94 -2.28
CA VAL A 61 21.58 -26.75 -2.96
C VAL A 61 21.34 -26.28 -4.39
N GLY A 62 22.09 -25.27 -4.81
CA GLY A 62 21.93 -24.60 -6.10
C GLY A 62 20.90 -23.47 -6.14
N VAL A 63 20.04 -23.36 -5.11
CA VAL A 63 19.01 -22.31 -5.02
C VAL A 63 19.22 -21.43 -3.79
N GLN A 64 19.06 -21.98 -2.59
CA GLN A 64 19.24 -21.25 -1.33
C GLN A 64 20.66 -21.33 -0.79
N ILE A 65 21.35 -22.41 -1.10
CA ILE A 65 22.73 -22.72 -0.68
C ILE A 65 23.53 -22.92 -1.95
N VAL A 66 24.53 -22.10 -2.15
CA VAL A 66 25.33 -22.06 -3.38
C VAL A 66 26.83 -22.10 -3.05
N LYS A 67 27.65 -22.41 -4.03
CA LYS A 67 29.08 -22.20 -3.90
C LYS A 67 29.36 -20.71 -3.72
N SER A 68 30.38 -20.36 -2.97
CA SER A 68 30.75 -18.95 -2.72
C SER A 68 30.98 -18.15 -4.01
N THR A 69 31.46 -18.81 -5.07
CA THR A 69 31.63 -18.22 -6.42
C THR A 69 30.31 -17.88 -7.10
N ASP A 70 29.25 -18.60 -6.79
CA ASP A 70 27.93 -18.49 -7.43
C ASP A 70 26.98 -17.60 -6.64
N LYS A 71 27.48 -16.94 -5.59
CA LYS A 71 26.71 -16.01 -4.78
C LYS A 71 26.42 -14.74 -5.59
N ARG A 72 25.12 -14.45 -5.77
CA ARG A 72 24.69 -13.26 -6.51
C ARG A 72 25.16 -11.97 -5.82
N LYS A 73 25.68 -11.04 -6.61
CA LYS A 73 25.95 -9.68 -6.15
C LYS A 73 24.63 -8.91 -6.08
N ILE A 74 24.50 -8.07 -5.07
CA ILE A 74 23.40 -7.12 -4.96
C ILE A 74 23.96 -5.76 -5.36
N PRO A 75 23.35 -5.04 -6.31
CA PRO A 75 23.79 -3.71 -6.71
C PRO A 75 23.84 -2.74 -5.52
N LEU A 76 24.85 -1.88 -5.50
CA LEU A 76 25.02 -0.83 -4.47
C LEU A 76 24.42 0.51 -4.90
N CYS A 77 24.18 0.67 -6.19
CA CYS A 77 23.59 1.87 -6.77
C CYS A 77 22.73 1.51 -7.98
N LEU A 78 22.00 2.49 -8.49
CA LEU A 78 21.09 2.32 -9.62
C LEU A 78 21.83 2.03 -10.94
N GLU A 79 23.07 2.56 -11.08
CA GLU A 79 23.91 2.40 -12.25
C GLU A 79 24.37 0.95 -12.45
N GLU A 80 24.52 0.20 -11.35
CA GLU A 80 24.85 -1.23 -11.36
C GLU A 80 23.63 -2.12 -11.57
N ALA A 81 22.43 -1.54 -11.47
CA ALA A 81 21.19 -2.31 -11.44
C ALA A 81 20.84 -2.92 -12.81
N ARG A 82 20.42 -4.18 -12.78
CA ARG A 82 19.78 -4.84 -13.92
C ARG A 82 18.29 -4.51 -13.93
N PHE A 83 17.82 -3.98 -15.05
CA PHE A 83 16.41 -3.67 -15.27
C PHE A 83 15.67 -4.82 -15.94
N CYS A 84 14.40 -4.96 -15.61
CA CYS A 84 13.47 -5.85 -16.30
C CYS A 84 13.39 -5.49 -17.79
N SER A 85 13.32 -6.51 -18.66
CA SER A 85 13.16 -6.29 -20.12
C SER A 85 11.82 -5.66 -20.51
N THR A 86 10.79 -5.76 -19.65
CA THR A 86 9.42 -5.35 -19.96
C THR A 86 8.97 -4.09 -19.19
N CYS A 87 9.36 -3.94 -17.91
CA CYS A 87 8.96 -2.82 -17.07
C CYS A 87 10.18 -2.13 -16.42
N ALA A 88 9.94 -1.15 -15.55
CA ALA A 88 11.01 -0.39 -14.90
C ALA A 88 11.53 -1.03 -13.58
N ALA A 89 11.10 -2.23 -13.21
CA ALA A 89 11.64 -2.93 -12.04
C ALA A 89 13.13 -3.23 -12.23
N ASN A 90 13.92 -3.09 -11.16
CA ASN A 90 15.34 -3.42 -11.16
C ASN A 90 15.75 -4.04 -9.82
N ASP A 91 16.91 -4.69 -9.79
CA ASP A 91 17.41 -5.45 -8.63
C ASP A 91 18.15 -4.59 -7.58
N PHE A 92 18.27 -3.29 -7.80
CA PHE A 92 18.66 -2.32 -6.77
C PHE A 92 17.44 -1.90 -5.93
N MET A 93 16.39 -1.37 -6.59
CA MET A 93 15.16 -0.92 -5.90
C MET A 93 14.43 -2.06 -5.20
N ILE A 94 14.45 -3.25 -5.80
CA ILE A 94 13.92 -4.49 -5.24
C ILE A 94 15.09 -5.46 -5.09
N ALA A 95 15.90 -5.23 -4.09
CA ALA A 95 17.09 -6.04 -3.83
C ALA A 95 16.73 -7.54 -3.81
N GLY A 96 17.43 -8.34 -4.63
CA GLY A 96 17.11 -9.76 -4.79
C GLY A 96 15.98 -10.05 -5.78
N LEU A 97 15.60 -9.09 -6.64
CA LEU A 97 14.71 -9.34 -7.75
C LEU A 97 15.31 -10.39 -8.67
N GLU A 98 14.57 -11.45 -8.94
CA GLU A 98 14.99 -12.51 -9.88
C GLU A 98 14.38 -12.27 -11.25
N PHE A 99 15.15 -12.53 -12.28
CA PHE A 99 14.70 -12.45 -13.67
C PHE A 99 14.69 -13.85 -14.30
N ASP A 100 13.78 -14.07 -15.24
CA ASP A 100 13.81 -15.26 -16.08
C ASP A 100 14.85 -15.14 -17.21
N ASP A 101 14.92 -16.18 -18.05
CA ASP A 101 15.87 -16.24 -19.18
C ASP A 101 15.61 -15.13 -20.22
N GLU A 102 14.38 -14.60 -20.27
CA GLU A 102 13.98 -13.48 -21.13
C GLU A 102 14.22 -12.11 -20.47
N GLY A 103 14.75 -12.09 -19.25
CA GLY A 103 15.02 -10.89 -18.49
C GLY A 103 13.77 -10.26 -17.85
N ARG A 104 12.65 -10.98 -17.78
CA ARG A 104 11.40 -10.48 -17.16
C ARG A 104 11.39 -10.71 -15.65
N CYS A 105 10.93 -9.71 -14.91
CA CYS A 105 10.77 -9.83 -13.47
C CYS A 105 9.46 -10.58 -13.08
N PRO A 106 9.33 -11.06 -11.84
CA PRO A 106 8.12 -11.76 -11.36
C PRO A 106 6.83 -10.94 -11.47
N ILE A 107 6.91 -9.61 -11.42
CA ILE A 107 5.75 -8.73 -11.62
C ILE A 107 5.19 -8.91 -13.04
N CYS A 108 6.05 -8.94 -14.04
CA CYS A 108 5.65 -9.12 -15.44
C CYS A 108 5.19 -10.55 -15.72
N GLN A 109 5.87 -11.56 -15.18
CA GLN A 109 5.49 -12.97 -15.32
C GLN A 109 4.13 -13.26 -14.68
N SER A 110 3.74 -12.54 -13.62
CA SER A 110 2.47 -12.70 -12.92
C SER A 110 1.33 -11.85 -13.48
N ALA A 111 1.50 -11.19 -14.62
CA ALA A 111 0.55 -10.21 -15.14
C ALA A 111 -0.88 -10.76 -15.28
N GLU A 112 -1.04 -11.97 -15.84
CA GLU A 112 -2.35 -12.61 -15.98
C GLU A 112 -2.98 -12.97 -14.62
N HIS A 113 -2.17 -13.45 -13.68
CA HIS A 113 -2.65 -13.73 -12.33
C HIS A 113 -3.09 -12.45 -11.59
N THR A 114 -2.36 -11.36 -11.76
CA THR A 114 -2.69 -10.08 -11.12
C THR A 114 -3.91 -9.40 -11.73
N LYS A 115 -4.27 -9.64 -13.00
CA LYS A 115 -5.55 -9.20 -13.56
C LYS A 115 -6.73 -9.79 -12.78
N ASN A 116 -6.66 -11.08 -12.44
CA ASN A 116 -7.71 -11.75 -11.66
C ASN A 116 -7.81 -11.22 -10.23
N LEU A 117 -6.73 -10.68 -9.66
CA LEU A 117 -6.72 -10.13 -8.30
C LEU A 117 -7.51 -8.83 -8.18
N ARG A 118 -7.62 -8.04 -9.23
CA ARG A 118 -8.46 -6.82 -9.25
C ARG A 118 -9.93 -7.16 -8.97
N SER A 119 -10.39 -8.33 -9.36
CA SER A 119 -11.75 -8.82 -9.09
C SER A 119 -12.02 -9.13 -7.61
N ILE A 120 -10.98 -9.25 -6.78
CA ILE A 120 -11.10 -9.53 -5.34
C ILE A 120 -11.55 -8.28 -4.56
N LEU A 121 -11.20 -7.09 -5.06
CA LEU A 121 -11.57 -5.83 -4.43
C LEU A 121 -13.04 -5.49 -4.71
N PRO A 122 -13.70 -4.76 -3.81
CA PRO A 122 -15.05 -4.26 -4.06
C PRO A 122 -15.01 -3.10 -5.07
N ILE A 123 -14.74 -3.40 -6.34
CA ILE A 123 -14.71 -2.42 -7.43
C ILE A 123 -16.13 -2.00 -7.80
N MET A 124 -16.31 -0.70 -7.99
CA MET A 124 -17.58 -0.11 -8.39
C MET A 124 -17.31 1.17 -9.18
N ASN A 125 -17.77 1.25 -10.43
CA ASN A 125 -17.59 2.43 -11.28
C ASN A 125 -18.89 3.25 -11.38
N ASP A 126 -20.05 2.62 -11.15
CA ASP A 126 -21.36 3.27 -11.10
C ASP A 126 -21.83 3.42 -9.65
N PHE A 127 -22.24 4.61 -9.27
CA PHE A 127 -22.72 4.91 -7.94
C PHE A 127 -24.19 5.34 -7.98
N PRO A 128 -25.11 4.59 -7.36
CA PRO A 128 -26.51 4.98 -7.33
C PRO A 128 -26.70 6.25 -6.50
N LYS A 129 -27.53 7.18 -6.98
CA LYS A 129 -27.91 8.36 -6.20
C LYS A 129 -28.65 7.98 -4.93
N SER A 130 -28.20 8.51 -3.81
CA SER A 130 -28.78 8.20 -2.50
C SER A 130 -30.06 8.99 -2.28
N LYS A 131 -31.14 8.29 -1.86
CA LYS A 131 -32.38 8.92 -1.38
C LYS A 131 -32.35 9.30 0.11
N ARG A 132 -31.35 8.79 0.86
CA ARG A 132 -31.29 8.92 2.34
C ARG A 132 -30.11 9.76 2.83
N SER A 133 -29.21 10.13 1.94
CA SER A 133 -28.02 10.92 2.26
C SER A 133 -28.01 12.19 1.42
N ARG A 134 -27.43 13.24 1.97
CA ARG A 134 -27.09 14.47 1.25
C ARG A 134 -26.04 14.21 0.15
N PHE A 135 -25.19 13.20 0.34
CA PHE A 135 -24.13 12.82 -0.57
C PHE A 135 -24.36 11.42 -1.14
N ASP A 136 -23.96 11.22 -2.38
CA ASP A 136 -23.98 9.93 -3.02
C ASP A 136 -22.70 9.14 -2.77
N VAL A 137 -21.57 9.85 -2.65
CA VAL A 137 -20.24 9.29 -2.44
C VAL A 137 -19.34 10.28 -1.71
N ALA A 138 -18.36 9.77 -0.95
CA ALA A 138 -17.25 10.56 -0.46
C ALA A 138 -15.93 10.09 -1.08
N VAL A 139 -14.97 10.99 -1.21
CA VAL A 139 -13.64 10.71 -1.71
C VAL A 139 -12.58 11.29 -0.77
N PHE A 140 -11.51 10.53 -0.50
CA PHE A 140 -10.32 11.09 0.13
C PHE A 140 -9.57 11.92 -0.90
N TYR A 141 -9.53 13.22 -0.66
CA TYR A 141 -8.95 14.19 -1.57
C TYR A 141 -7.70 14.83 -0.98
N THR A 142 -6.57 14.60 -1.63
CA THR A 142 -5.25 15.04 -1.16
C THR A 142 -4.62 16.12 -2.03
N GLY A 143 -5.27 16.55 -3.12
CA GLY A 143 -4.70 17.45 -4.12
C GLY A 143 -3.69 16.78 -5.05
N GLY A 144 -3.44 15.48 -4.90
CA GLY A 144 -2.61 14.69 -5.82
C GLY A 144 -3.38 14.30 -7.09
N LYS A 145 -2.63 13.88 -8.12
CA LYS A 145 -3.14 13.53 -9.47
C LYS A 145 -4.37 12.60 -9.42
N ASP A 146 -4.22 11.44 -8.78
CA ASP A 146 -5.24 10.38 -8.80
C ASP A 146 -6.52 10.78 -8.08
N SER A 147 -6.40 11.40 -6.90
CA SER A 147 -7.54 11.88 -6.13
C SER A 147 -8.27 13.04 -6.81
N THR A 148 -7.54 13.90 -7.56
CA THR A 148 -8.12 14.99 -8.32
C THR A 148 -8.90 14.46 -9.53
N TYR A 149 -8.36 13.48 -10.26
CA TYR A 149 -9.07 12.87 -11.35
C TYR A 149 -10.33 12.12 -10.88
N LEU A 150 -10.23 11.38 -9.80
CA LEU A 150 -11.39 10.70 -9.22
C LEU A 150 -12.46 11.70 -8.76
N LEU A 151 -12.08 12.81 -8.16
CA LEU A 151 -12.99 13.88 -7.79
C LEU A 151 -13.71 14.48 -9.00
N TYR A 152 -12.97 14.77 -10.08
CA TYR A 152 -13.52 15.20 -11.36
C TYR A 152 -14.51 14.19 -11.92
N TYR A 153 -14.11 12.92 -12.02
CA TYR A 153 -14.94 11.85 -12.56
C TYR A 153 -16.27 11.71 -11.81
N LEU A 154 -16.21 11.63 -10.47
CA LEU A 154 -17.40 11.48 -9.63
C LEU A 154 -18.35 12.69 -9.73
N SER A 155 -17.80 13.91 -9.75
CA SER A 155 -18.60 15.13 -9.68
C SER A 155 -19.05 15.63 -11.05
N ARG A 156 -18.19 15.60 -12.07
CA ARG A 156 -18.48 16.16 -13.41
C ARG A 156 -18.98 15.10 -14.37
N VAL A 157 -18.32 13.93 -14.44
CA VAL A 157 -18.69 12.89 -15.39
C VAL A 157 -19.93 12.15 -14.93
N LEU A 158 -19.97 11.71 -13.67
CA LEU A 158 -21.12 10.99 -13.11
C LEU A 158 -22.22 11.91 -12.53
N GLY A 159 -21.94 13.21 -12.35
CA GLY A 159 -22.89 14.18 -11.81
C GLY A 159 -23.41 13.83 -10.41
N LEU A 160 -22.53 13.28 -9.54
CA LEU A 160 -22.86 12.86 -8.18
C LEU A 160 -22.70 14.02 -7.19
N ARG A 161 -23.44 13.94 -6.07
CA ARG A 161 -23.24 14.80 -4.90
C ARG A 161 -22.06 14.24 -4.10
N VAL A 162 -20.91 14.89 -4.21
CA VAL A 162 -19.64 14.39 -3.69
C VAL A 162 -19.25 15.12 -2.41
N LEU A 163 -18.80 14.37 -1.41
CA LEU A 163 -18.13 14.87 -0.22
C LEU A 163 -16.63 14.61 -0.33
N ALA A 164 -15.83 15.65 -0.52
CA ALA A 164 -14.37 15.58 -0.57
C ALA A 164 -13.79 15.73 0.84
N LEU A 165 -12.96 14.79 1.25
CA LEU A 165 -12.38 14.70 2.59
C LEU A 165 -10.88 14.92 2.54
N THR A 166 -10.42 16.04 3.07
CA THR A 166 -9.00 16.41 3.11
C THR A 166 -8.45 16.32 4.52
N TRP A 167 -7.49 15.45 4.73
CA TRP A 167 -6.68 15.49 5.92
C TRP A 167 -5.48 16.43 5.70
N GLU A 168 -5.42 17.50 6.50
CA GLU A 168 -4.36 18.49 6.44
C GLU A 168 -3.12 17.94 7.15
N ILE A 169 -2.11 17.56 6.37
CA ILE A 169 -0.82 17.11 6.89
C ILE A 169 0.14 18.29 7.03
N PRO A 170 1.06 18.27 8.03
CA PRO A 170 2.00 19.39 8.26
C PRO A 170 2.88 19.72 7.05
N TYR A 171 3.26 18.70 6.31
CA TYR A 171 4.14 18.78 5.15
C TYR A 171 3.40 18.65 3.82
N MET A 172 2.16 19.12 3.76
CA MET A 172 1.45 19.19 2.49
C MET A 172 2.20 20.12 1.52
N SER A 173 2.41 19.63 0.29
CA SER A 173 3.07 20.41 -0.74
C SER A 173 2.26 21.65 -1.11
N GLU A 174 2.94 22.70 -1.56
CA GLU A 174 2.28 23.93 -1.97
C GLU A 174 1.42 23.71 -3.21
N SER A 175 1.90 22.90 -4.16
CA SER A 175 1.15 22.48 -5.34
C SER A 175 -0.15 21.76 -4.97
N ALA A 176 -0.12 20.86 -3.96
CA ALA A 176 -1.32 20.19 -3.48
C ALA A 176 -2.30 21.17 -2.80
N ARG A 177 -1.82 22.11 -1.98
CA ARG A 177 -2.68 23.15 -1.36
C ARG A 177 -3.40 23.97 -2.41
N LYS A 178 -2.66 24.53 -3.38
CA LYS A 178 -3.23 25.29 -4.50
C LYS A 178 -4.19 24.46 -5.33
N SER A 179 -3.87 23.21 -5.61
CA SER A 179 -4.76 22.29 -6.33
C SER A 179 -6.08 22.06 -5.57
N ILE A 180 -6.04 21.96 -4.24
CA ILE A 180 -7.25 21.85 -3.41
C ILE A 180 -8.08 23.15 -3.46
N GLU A 181 -7.46 24.31 -3.37
CA GLU A 181 -8.13 25.61 -3.47
C GLU A 181 -8.77 25.79 -4.83
N ASN A 182 -8.03 25.56 -5.91
CA ASN A 182 -8.56 25.64 -7.27
C ASN A 182 -9.73 24.66 -7.50
N ALA A 183 -9.65 23.44 -6.97
CA ALA A 183 -10.73 22.48 -7.08
C ALA A 183 -12.00 22.93 -6.31
N LYS A 184 -11.84 23.56 -5.14
CA LYS A 184 -12.97 24.16 -4.39
C LYS A 184 -13.68 25.25 -5.19
N GLU A 185 -12.93 26.09 -5.88
CA GLU A 185 -13.49 27.16 -6.72
C GLU A 185 -14.18 26.63 -7.98
N ARG A 186 -13.57 25.65 -8.63
CA ARG A 186 -14.08 25.14 -9.91
C ARG A 186 -15.18 24.08 -9.80
N LEU A 187 -15.24 23.34 -8.69
CA LEU A 187 -16.17 22.23 -8.47
C LEU A 187 -17.26 22.62 -7.46
N SER A 188 -18.10 23.57 -7.79
CA SER A 188 -19.16 24.12 -6.93
C SER A 188 -20.19 23.06 -6.43
N SER A 189 -20.32 21.93 -7.12
CA SER A 189 -21.21 20.82 -6.73
C SER A 189 -20.60 19.89 -5.67
N VAL A 190 -19.34 20.12 -5.30
CA VAL A 190 -18.60 19.31 -4.30
C VAL A 190 -18.56 20.03 -2.97
N GLU A 191 -18.85 19.33 -1.90
CA GLU A 191 -18.62 19.85 -0.54
C GLU A 191 -17.28 19.33 -0.01
N PHE A 192 -16.50 20.22 0.58
CA PHE A 192 -15.16 19.91 1.10
C PHE A 192 -15.14 20.00 2.60
N ILE A 193 -14.65 18.94 3.26
CA ILE A 193 -14.38 18.92 4.70
C ILE A 193 -12.91 18.67 4.92
N SER A 194 -12.27 19.57 5.67
CA SER A 194 -10.87 19.40 6.11
C SER A 194 -10.82 19.06 7.60
N ARG A 195 -9.87 18.20 7.97
CA ARG A 195 -9.56 17.86 9.37
C ARG A 195 -8.06 17.84 9.58
N ARG A 196 -7.66 18.20 10.81
CA ARG A 196 -6.26 18.20 11.24
C ARG A 196 -6.14 17.47 12.58
N VAL A 197 -5.04 16.78 12.78
CA VAL A 197 -4.59 16.31 14.10
C VAL A 197 -3.72 17.41 14.70
N SER A 198 -3.78 17.65 16.02
CA SER A 198 -2.90 18.61 16.66
C SER A 198 -1.43 18.22 16.44
N ASP A 199 -0.53 19.22 16.36
CA ASP A 199 0.89 18.96 16.10
C ASP A 199 1.52 18.09 17.19
N ASP A 200 1.08 18.29 18.47
CA ASP A 200 1.58 17.50 19.60
C ASP A 200 1.13 16.03 19.51
N ASP A 201 -0.12 15.79 19.17
CA ASP A 201 -0.65 14.43 19.02
C ASP A 201 -0.04 13.73 17.81
N LEU A 202 0.10 14.46 16.70
CA LEU A 202 0.74 13.93 15.52
C LEU A 202 2.21 13.56 15.77
N ARG A 203 2.92 14.40 16.52
CA ARG A 203 4.31 14.13 16.92
C ARG A 203 4.40 12.88 17.80
N LYS A 204 3.49 12.66 18.75
CA LYS A 204 3.44 11.42 19.56
C LYS A 204 3.27 10.20 18.67
N ILE A 205 2.30 10.24 17.75
CA ILE A 205 2.03 9.14 16.81
C ILE A 205 3.25 8.87 15.93
N TYR A 206 3.83 9.91 15.34
CA TYR A 206 4.98 9.77 14.45
C TYR A 206 6.22 9.29 15.20
N LYS A 207 6.49 9.80 16.40
CA LYS A 207 7.62 9.35 17.22
C LYS A 207 7.52 7.87 17.58
N LYS A 208 6.32 7.41 17.98
CA LYS A 208 6.08 5.99 18.24
C LYS A 208 6.24 5.16 16.96
N LEU A 209 5.66 5.58 15.85
CA LEU A 209 5.76 4.85 14.58
C LEU A 209 7.21 4.79 14.08
N TYR A 210 7.95 5.89 14.21
CA TYR A 210 9.37 5.95 13.86
C TYR A 210 10.21 4.98 14.71
N SER A 211 9.98 4.91 16.01
CA SER A 211 10.67 3.96 16.90
C SER A 211 10.40 2.48 16.55
N LEU A 212 9.24 2.18 15.95
CA LEU A 212 8.85 0.83 15.55
C LEU A 212 9.36 0.44 14.16
N SER A 213 9.51 1.39 13.25
CA SER A 213 9.75 1.09 11.83
C SER A 213 10.59 2.12 11.07
N GLU A 214 11.19 3.11 11.76
CA GLU A 214 11.92 4.22 11.13
C GLU A 214 11.11 4.96 10.05
N ASN A 215 9.79 4.85 10.11
CA ASN A 215 8.84 5.40 9.17
C ASN A 215 7.76 6.17 9.93
N THR A 216 7.31 7.30 9.37
CA THR A 216 6.31 8.17 9.97
C THR A 216 4.97 8.16 9.22
N CYS A 217 4.86 7.44 8.12
CA CYS A 217 3.66 7.48 7.28
C CYS A 217 2.48 6.72 7.89
N ALA A 218 1.71 7.41 8.74
CA ALA A 218 0.40 6.94 9.24
C ALA A 218 -0.78 7.56 8.45
N CYS A 219 -0.50 8.33 7.41
CA CYS A 219 -1.45 9.20 6.71
C CYS A 219 -2.76 8.54 6.28
N PRO A 220 -2.78 7.43 5.54
CA PRO A 220 -4.05 6.82 5.14
C PRO A 220 -4.87 6.35 6.35
N SER A 221 -4.21 5.78 7.37
CA SER A 221 -4.89 5.27 8.56
C SER A 221 -5.47 6.38 9.41
N LEU A 222 -4.77 7.50 9.55
CA LEU A 222 -5.28 8.68 10.26
C LEU A 222 -6.46 9.32 9.53
N ALA A 223 -6.43 9.38 8.20
CA ALA A 223 -7.57 9.83 7.42
C ALA A 223 -8.83 8.98 7.70
N TYR A 224 -8.70 7.66 7.73
CA TYR A 224 -9.82 6.78 8.12
C TYR A 224 -10.32 7.05 9.54
N VAL A 225 -9.42 7.24 10.50
CA VAL A 225 -9.79 7.53 11.90
C VAL A 225 -10.58 8.83 12.03
N LEU A 226 -10.11 9.87 11.33
CA LEU A 226 -10.71 11.21 11.39
C LEU A 226 -12.07 11.28 10.67
N PHE A 227 -12.18 10.66 9.51
CA PHE A 227 -13.33 10.87 8.62
C PHE A 227 -14.41 9.80 8.71
N TYR A 228 -14.13 8.61 9.26
CA TYR A 228 -15.19 7.62 9.43
C TYR A 228 -16.39 8.13 10.25
N PRO A 229 -16.22 8.90 11.35
CA PRO A 229 -17.33 9.54 12.05
C PRO A 229 -18.14 10.47 11.15
N GLU A 230 -17.50 11.28 10.32
CA GLU A 230 -18.16 12.20 9.39
C GLU A 230 -19.01 11.46 8.35
N LEU A 231 -18.45 10.38 7.79
CA LEU A 231 -19.16 9.51 6.83
C LEU A 231 -20.44 8.91 7.47
N VAL A 232 -20.36 8.49 8.73
CA VAL A 232 -21.49 7.89 9.46
C VAL A 232 -22.56 8.94 9.79
N ILE A 233 -22.16 10.12 10.26
CA ILE A 233 -23.06 11.23 10.60
C ILE A 233 -23.82 11.68 9.34
N ASN A 234 -23.12 11.86 8.23
CA ASN A 234 -23.70 12.27 6.96
C ASN A 234 -24.39 11.12 6.20
N LYS A 235 -24.42 9.92 6.77
CA LYS A 235 -25.03 8.71 6.16
C LYS A 235 -24.51 8.43 4.76
N VAL A 236 -23.26 8.75 4.49
CA VAL A 236 -22.65 8.56 3.15
C VAL A 236 -22.63 7.06 2.83
N PRO A 237 -23.21 6.61 1.70
CA PRO A 237 -23.34 5.18 1.43
C PRO A 237 -22.04 4.55 0.96
N TYR A 238 -21.21 5.30 0.23
CA TYR A 238 -19.95 4.85 -0.38
C TYR A 238 -18.84 5.85 -0.14
N PHE A 239 -17.64 5.35 0.07
CA PHE A 239 -16.44 6.18 0.01
C PHE A 239 -15.34 5.51 -0.78
N VAL A 240 -14.59 6.31 -1.52
CA VAL A 240 -13.61 5.87 -2.49
C VAL A 240 -12.26 6.49 -2.16
N ALA A 241 -11.18 5.72 -2.25
CA ALA A 241 -9.83 6.26 -2.26
C ALA A 241 -9.34 6.36 -3.71
N GLY A 242 -8.60 7.42 -4.00
CA GLY A 242 -7.99 7.63 -5.31
C GLY A 242 -6.72 6.79 -5.49
N ASN A 243 -6.87 5.48 -5.50
CA ASN A 243 -5.76 4.58 -5.75
C ASN A 243 -5.76 4.12 -7.20
N GLU A 244 -4.66 4.31 -7.89
CA GLU A 244 -4.47 3.75 -9.22
C GLU A 244 -4.24 2.22 -9.16
N PRO A 245 -4.38 1.51 -10.28
CA PRO A 245 -4.22 0.05 -10.32
C PRO A 245 -2.88 -0.45 -9.79
N ALA A 246 -1.80 0.29 -10.01
CA ALA A 246 -0.48 -0.05 -9.52
C ALA A 246 -0.41 -0.07 -7.99
N GLN A 247 -1.03 0.91 -7.33
CA GLN A 247 -1.11 0.97 -5.87
C GLN A 247 -1.91 -0.19 -5.27
N ILE A 248 -3.02 -0.56 -5.92
CA ILE A 248 -3.85 -1.69 -5.48
C ILE A 248 -3.06 -3.00 -5.53
N LEU A 249 -2.32 -3.23 -6.62
CA LEU A 249 -1.47 -4.41 -6.75
C LEU A 249 -0.28 -4.37 -5.78
N GLY A 250 0.27 -3.19 -5.49
CA GLY A 250 1.29 -3.01 -4.46
C GLY A 250 0.82 -3.44 -3.06
N LEU A 251 -0.44 -3.14 -2.71
CA LEU A 251 -1.06 -3.66 -1.48
C LEU A 251 -1.13 -5.18 -1.46
N TYR A 252 -1.39 -5.81 -2.60
CA TYR A 252 -1.43 -7.25 -2.73
C TYR A 252 -0.04 -7.88 -2.57
N PHE A 253 0.96 -7.41 -3.30
CA PHE A 253 2.33 -7.93 -3.22
C PHE A 253 2.92 -7.82 -1.81
N ASN A 254 2.52 -6.82 -1.04
CA ASN A 254 2.94 -6.61 0.34
C ASN A 254 2.00 -7.21 1.40
N HIS A 255 0.99 -7.97 1.01
CA HIS A 255 0.03 -8.57 1.95
C HIS A 255 -0.61 -7.58 2.94
N MET A 256 -0.95 -6.37 2.47
CA MET A 256 -1.46 -5.30 3.32
C MET A 256 -2.89 -5.49 3.83
N ALA A 257 -3.61 -6.49 3.35
CA ALA A 257 -4.94 -6.81 3.84
C ALA A 257 -5.12 -8.32 4.10
N PRO A 258 -5.99 -8.69 5.07
CA PRO A 258 -6.26 -10.08 5.39
C PRO A 258 -6.86 -10.81 4.18
N LYS A 259 -6.39 -12.02 3.88
CA LYS A 259 -7.00 -12.88 2.85
C LYS A 259 -8.52 -13.01 3.04
N LEU A 260 -8.98 -13.05 4.29
CA LEU A 260 -10.40 -13.10 4.62
C LEU A 260 -11.17 -11.87 4.13
N ALA A 261 -10.58 -10.67 4.19
CA ALA A 261 -11.22 -9.45 3.69
C ALA A 261 -11.41 -9.48 2.17
N TYR A 262 -10.44 -10.04 1.45
CA TYR A 262 -10.53 -10.23 0.00
C TYR A 262 -11.50 -11.36 -0.38
N SER A 263 -11.39 -12.52 0.28
CA SER A 263 -12.24 -13.69 -0.04
C SER A 263 -13.70 -13.49 0.35
N PHE A 264 -13.99 -12.58 1.27
CA PHE A 264 -15.36 -12.32 1.71
C PHE A 264 -16.24 -11.75 0.60
N SER A 265 -15.72 -10.87 -0.25
CA SER A 265 -16.48 -10.29 -1.37
C SER A 265 -16.85 -11.33 -2.44
N GLN A 266 -16.10 -12.43 -2.52
CA GLN A 266 -16.29 -13.50 -3.52
C GLN A 266 -16.97 -14.74 -2.95
N ASN A 267 -16.90 -14.98 -1.65
CA ASN A 267 -17.47 -16.18 -1.04
C ASN A 267 -18.94 -15.99 -0.66
N LYS A 268 -19.84 -16.33 -1.57
CA LYS A 268 -21.29 -16.23 -1.38
C LYS A 268 -21.78 -16.94 -0.11
N ARG A 269 -21.20 -18.11 0.24
CA ARG A 269 -21.59 -18.90 1.44
C ARG A 269 -21.19 -18.15 2.73
N LEU A 270 -19.98 -17.65 2.80
CA LEU A 270 -19.49 -16.89 3.95
C LEU A 270 -20.28 -15.60 4.15
N ASN A 271 -20.59 -14.89 3.04
CA ASN A 271 -21.41 -13.69 3.06
C ASN A 271 -22.83 -14.00 3.56
N PHE A 272 -23.43 -15.09 3.08
CA PHE A 272 -24.75 -15.54 3.55
C PHE A 272 -24.74 -15.84 5.05
N LEU A 273 -23.79 -16.64 5.55
CA LEU A 273 -23.68 -17.00 6.97
C LEU A 273 -23.51 -15.77 7.86
N LEU A 274 -22.64 -14.84 7.45
CA LEU A 274 -22.44 -13.59 8.21
C LEU A 274 -23.72 -12.74 8.25
N ASN A 275 -24.41 -12.62 7.12
CA ASN A 275 -25.62 -11.81 7.05
C ASN A 275 -26.80 -12.49 7.80
N ALA A 276 -26.90 -13.81 7.78
CA ALA A 276 -27.84 -14.56 8.61
C ALA A 276 -27.59 -14.27 10.10
N GLY A 277 -26.34 -14.38 10.57
CA GLY A 277 -25.97 -14.05 11.94
C GLY A 277 -26.25 -12.58 12.32
N ARG A 278 -26.10 -11.65 11.37
CA ARG A 278 -26.47 -10.24 11.60
C ARG A 278 -27.97 -10.07 11.77
N ILE A 279 -28.78 -10.67 10.93
CA ILE A 279 -30.26 -10.63 11.01
C ILE A 279 -30.73 -11.22 12.34
N LEU A 280 -30.19 -12.37 12.75
CA LEU A 280 -30.50 -13.00 14.05
C LEU A 280 -30.15 -12.09 15.24
N THR A 281 -29.16 -11.20 15.08
CA THR A 281 -28.78 -10.19 16.09
C THR A 281 -29.43 -8.82 15.85
N LEU A 282 -30.51 -8.75 15.09
CA LEU A 282 -31.26 -7.53 14.74
C LEU A 282 -30.40 -6.44 14.11
N ARG A 283 -29.44 -6.85 13.27
CA ARG A 283 -28.57 -5.93 12.52
C ARG A 283 -28.84 -6.07 11.03
N PRO A 284 -28.89 -4.98 10.27
CA PRO A 284 -29.06 -5.03 8.84
C PRO A 284 -27.95 -5.84 8.14
N PRO A 285 -28.27 -6.57 7.06
CA PRO A 285 -27.26 -7.28 6.28
C PRO A 285 -26.26 -6.33 5.67
N LEU A 286 -25.03 -6.81 5.46
CA LEU A 286 -23.95 -6.04 4.85
C LEU A 286 -24.05 -6.06 3.32
N ARG A 287 -23.83 -4.91 2.74
CA ARG A 287 -23.66 -4.72 1.30
C ARG A 287 -22.20 -4.89 0.89
N LYS A 288 -21.93 -4.96 -0.43
CA LYS A 288 -20.58 -4.96 -1.01
C LYS A 288 -19.75 -3.80 -0.43
N GLY A 289 -18.52 -4.07 -0.04
CA GLY A 289 -17.60 -3.09 0.56
C GLY A 289 -17.77 -2.82 2.07
N GLN A 290 -18.95 -3.05 2.66
CA GLN A 290 -19.20 -2.75 4.08
C GLN A 290 -18.45 -3.67 5.04
N PHE A 291 -18.23 -4.92 4.68
CA PHE A 291 -17.45 -5.86 5.50
C PHE A 291 -15.99 -5.41 5.60
N HIS A 292 -15.40 -5.06 4.47
CA HIS A 292 -14.04 -4.53 4.42
C HIS A 292 -13.89 -3.30 5.32
N THR A 293 -14.80 -2.34 5.20
CA THR A 293 -14.84 -1.14 6.06
C THR A 293 -14.88 -1.52 7.54
N LEU A 294 -15.79 -2.41 7.96
CA LEU A 294 -15.92 -2.79 9.36
C LEU A 294 -14.65 -3.45 9.91
N VAL A 295 -14.01 -4.32 9.13
CA VAL A 295 -12.78 -5.00 9.54
C VAL A 295 -11.67 -3.97 9.73
N THR A 296 -11.45 -3.09 8.75
CA THR A 296 -10.41 -2.05 8.80
C THR A 296 -10.65 -1.08 9.96
N MET A 297 -11.87 -0.56 10.11
CA MET A 297 -12.17 0.39 11.19
C MET A 297 -12.02 -0.26 12.58
N LYS A 298 -12.42 -1.51 12.75
CA LYS A 298 -12.20 -2.25 13.99
C LYS A 298 -10.72 -2.52 14.26
N GLN A 299 -9.93 -2.80 13.24
CA GLN A 299 -8.48 -2.97 13.36
C GLN A 299 -7.84 -1.67 13.87
N LEU A 300 -8.16 -0.54 13.26
CA LEU A 300 -7.67 0.78 13.69
C LEU A 300 -8.12 1.12 15.11
N ALA A 301 -9.38 0.90 15.45
CA ALA A 301 -9.95 1.26 16.75
C ALA A 301 -9.51 0.37 17.91
N TYR A 302 -9.29 -0.93 17.67
CA TYR A 302 -9.07 -1.94 18.72
C TYR A 302 -7.80 -2.76 18.52
N GLY A 303 -7.06 -2.56 17.40
CA GLY A 303 -5.83 -3.26 17.03
C GLY A 303 -6.05 -4.59 16.34
N SER A 304 -4.95 -5.12 15.84
CA SER A 304 -4.93 -6.32 14.99
C SER A 304 -5.09 -7.64 15.74
N SER A 305 -4.95 -7.66 17.06
CA SER A 305 -4.89 -8.90 17.85
C SER A 305 -6.09 -9.83 17.66
N ARG A 306 -7.30 -9.27 17.53
CA ARG A 306 -8.52 -10.07 17.29
C ARG A 306 -8.57 -10.65 15.88
N ILE A 307 -8.15 -9.87 14.87
CA ILE A 307 -8.10 -10.32 13.48
C ILE A 307 -7.03 -11.40 13.31
N LYS A 308 -5.88 -11.22 13.96
CA LYS A 308 -4.79 -12.19 13.97
C LYS A 308 -5.23 -13.55 14.54
N LYS A 309 -5.98 -13.55 15.65
CA LYS A 309 -6.55 -14.79 16.22
C LYS A 309 -7.53 -15.49 15.30
N MET A 310 -8.35 -14.74 14.55
CA MET A 310 -9.40 -15.29 13.69
C MET A 310 -8.87 -15.78 12.34
N SER A 311 -7.85 -15.12 11.77
CA SER A 311 -7.43 -15.34 10.39
C SER A 311 -5.96 -15.70 10.21
N GLY A 312 -5.17 -15.74 11.31
CA GLY A 312 -3.70 -15.88 11.24
C GLY A 312 -3.00 -14.71 10.53
N TYR A 313 -3.73 -13.65 10.18
CA TYR A 313 -3.19 -12.49 9.49
C TYR A 313 -2.34 -11.64 10.41
N SER A 314 -1.15 -11.30 9.93
CA SER A 314 -0.24 -10.36 10.56
C SER A 314 0.46 -9.56 9.48
N ASN A 315 0.42 -8.25 9.57
CA ASN A 315 1.24 -7.35 8.78
C ASN A 315 1.87 -6.33 9.72
N GLN A 316 3.18 -6.35 9.81
CA GLN A 316 3.92 -5.55 10.80
C GLN A 316 3.71 -4.04 10.59
N LEU A 317 3.62 -3.57 9.34
CA LEU A 317 3.38 -2.14 9.08
C LEU A 317 2.01 -1.70 9.61
N VAL A 318 0.96 -2.46 9.33
CA VAL A 318 -0.39 -2.17 9.83
C VAL A 318 -0.44 -2.24 11.35
N ASP A 319 0.23 -3.24 11.94
CA ASP A 319 0.29 -3.40 13.40
C ASP A 319 1.03 -2.22 14.06
N ASN A 320 2.16 -1.79 13.49
CA ASN A 320 2.92 -0.63 13.96
C ASN A 320 2.09 0.67 13.90
N VAL A 321 1.37 0.89 12.79
CA VAL A 321 0.49 2.05 12.64
C VAL A 321 -0.65 2.01 13.67
N CYS A 322 -1.29 0.87 13.87
CA CYS A 322 -2.33 0.72 14.89
C CYS A 322 -1.80 0.95 16.31
N GLU A 323 -0.56 0.52 16.59
CA GLU A 323 0.09 0.75 17.88
C GLU A 323 0.40 2.24 18.08
N ALA A 324 0.97 2.88 17.06
CA ALA A 324 1.31 4.30 17.12
C ALA A 324 0.08 5.20 17.33
N ILE A 325 -1.03 4.95 16.63
CA ILE A 325 -2.27 5.73 16.79
C ILE A 325 -2.83 5.62 18.22
N ARG A 326 -2.56 4.54 18.93
CA ARG A 326 -3.00 4.37 20.33
C ARG A 326 -2.28 5.25 21.34
N GLU A 327 -1.15 5.85 20.98
CA GLU A 327 -0.51 6.88 21.81
C GLU A 327 -1.45 8.08 22.05
N VAL A 328 -2.47 8.24 21.19
CA VAL A 328 -3.48 9.30 21.30
C VAL A 328 -4.89 8.68 21.32
N PRO A 329 -5.32 8.10 22.45
CA PRO A 329 -6.59 7.39 22.55
C PRO A 329 -7.80 8.29 22.29
N GLU A 330 -7.65 9.60 22.46
CA GLU A 330 -8.73 10.59 22.29
C GLU A 330 -9.26 10.62 20.84
N ILE A 331 -8.39 10.52 19.84
CA ILE A 331 -8.82 10.50 18.44
C ILE A 331 -9.59 9.22 18.07
N LEU A 332 -9.45 8.15 18.87
CA LEU A 332 -10.15 6.88 18.66
C LEU A 332 -11.57 6.85 19.28
N LYS A 333 -11.90 7.77 20.19
CA LYS A 333 -13.22 7.80 20.84
C LYS A 333 -14.35 8.04 19.84
N PRO A 334 -14.28 9.05 18.93
CA PRO A 334 -15.29 9.26 17.89
C PRO A 334 -15.40 8.06 16.95
N LEU A 335 -14.27 7.47 16.54
CA LEU A 335 -14.24 6.29 15.68
C LEU A 335 -14.98 5.11 16.32
N LYS A 336 -14.69 4.79 17.60
CA LYS A 336 -15.36 3.71 18.35
C LYS A 336 -16.87 3.92 18.45
N LYS A 337 -17.30 5.16 18.70
CA LYS A 337 -18.73 5.55 18.73
C LYS A 337 -19.38 5.34 17.37
N ALA A 338 -18.75 5.80 16.29
CA ALA A 338 -19.25 5.67 14.93
C ALA A 338 -19.34 4.21 14.48
N ILE A 339 -18.36 3.36 14.82
CA ILE A 339 -18.40 1.91 14.52
C ILE A 339 -19.60 1.25 15.21
N ARG A 340 -19.86 1.57 16.48
CA ARG A 340 -20.99 0.99 17.22
C ARG A 340 -22.33 1.43 16.61
N SER A 341 -22.49 2.72 16.36
CA SER A 341 -23.70 3.30 15.77
C SER A 341 -23.97 2.73 14.38
N SER A 342 -23.01 2.84 13.47
CA SER A 342 -23.16 2.38 12.08
C SER A 342 -23.42 0.88 11.97
N SER A 343 -22.79 0.08 12.83
CA SER A 343 -23.01 -1.38 12.86
C SER A 343 -24.43 -1.76 13.29
N ARG A 344 -25.05 -0.97 14.20
CA ARG A 344 -26.44 -1.19 14.65
C ARG A 344 -27.44 -0.72 13.60
N CYS A 345 -27.28 0.50 13.09
CA CYS A 345 -28.25 1.14 12.19
C CYS A 345 -28.07 0.73 10.72
N GLY A 346 -27.02 -0.01 10.36
CA GLY A 346 -26.73 -0.37 8.96
C GLY A 346 -26.17 0.78 8.11
N ASN A 347 -25.92 1.95 8.69
CA ASN A 347 -25.29 3.09 8.01
C ASN A 347 -23.77 2.95 7.97
N ILE A 348 -23.28 1.78 7.53
CA ILE A 348 -21.88 1.54 7.35
C ILE A 348 -21.51 2.06 5.98
N PRO A 349 -20.62 3.07 5.85
CA PRO A 349 -20.11 3.50 4.57
C PRO A 349 -19.38 2.33 3.91
N ALA A 350 -19.71 2.01 2.68
CA ALA A 350 -19.03 0.95 1.95
C ALA A 350 -17.76 1.50 1.31
N PHE A 351 -16.61 0.95 1.69
CA PHE A 351 -15.39 1.21 0.93
C PHE A 351 -15.45 0.44 -0.39
N VAL A 352 -15.33 1.17 -1.47
CA VAL A 352 -15.24 0.63 -2.83
C VAL A 352 -14.09 1.30 -3.54
N GLN A 353 -13.52 0.58 -4.49
CA GLN A 353 -12.43 1.06 -5.33
C GLN A 353 -13.00 1.38 -6.71
N ALA A 354 -12.70 2.56 -7.25
CA ALA A 354 -12.92 2.83 -8.66
C ALA A 354 -11.78 2.19 -9.47
N ASP A 355 -12.11 1.52 -10.56
CA ASP A 355 -11.10 1.04 -11.50
C ASP A 355 -10.74 2.16 -12.49
N LEU A 356 -9.63 2.85 -12.20
CA LEU A 356 -9.21 3.99 -13.01
C LEU A 356 -8.84 3.61 -14.45
N ASP A 357 -8.30 2.40 -14.69
CA ASP A 357 -8.08 1.94 -16.07
C ASP A 357 -9.41 1.81 -16.83
N GLU A 358 -10.43 1.19 -16.21
CA GLU A 358 -11.71 0.96 -16.87
C GLU A 358 -12.44 2.28 -17.16
N ILE A 359 -12.47 3.21 -16.21
CA ILE A 359 -13.12 4.51 -16.41
C ILE A 359 -12.39 5.43 -17.40
N CYS A 360 -11.12 5.13 -17.70
CA CYS A 360 -10.32 5.80 -18.72
C CYS A 360 -10.28 5.03 -20.06
N GLY A 361 -11.16 4.05 -20.25
CA GLY A 361 -11.22 3.30 -21.50
C GLY A 361 -10.17 2.20 -21.65
N GLY A 362 -9.53 1.78 -20.57
CA GLY A 362 -8.63 0.63 -20.50
C GLY A 362 -7.22 0.92 -19.99
N VAL A 363 -6.75 2.17 -20.11
CA VAL A 363 -5.43 2.60 -19.60
C VAL A 363 -5.55 3.93 -18.90
N TYR A 364 -5.09 4.00 -17.67
CA TYR A 364 -4.98 5.23 -16.90
C TYR A 364 -3.67 5.96 -17.26
N ASP A 365 -3.64 6.60 -18.45
CA ASP A 365 -2.47 7.34 -18.92
C ASP A 365 -2.20 8.57 -18.07
N TRP A 366 -1.03 8.63 -17.43
CA TRP A 366 -0.69 9.71 -16.50
C TRP A 366 -0.61 11.08 -17.18
N LYS A 367 -0.20 11.14 -18.44
CA LYS A 367 -0.09 12.40 -19.19
C LYS A 367 -1.47 12.94 -19.53
N GLU A 368 -2.31 12.12 -20.12
CA GLU A 368 -3.69 12.49 -20.45
C GLU A 368 -4.47 12.95 -19.21
N ILE A 369 -4.33 12.21 -18.11
CA ILE A 369 -5.01 12.53 -16.86
C ILE A 369 -4.53 13.87 -16.28
N LYS A 370 -3.23 14.19 -16.35
CA LYS A 370 -2.71 15.48 -15.93
C LYS A 370 -3.32 16.61 -16.76
N ASP A 371 -3.40 16.46 -18.07
CA ASP A 371 -4.01 17.46 -18.95
C ASP A 371 -5.49 17.71 -18.62
N ILE A 372 -6.26 16.66 -18.37
CA ILE A 372 -7.66 16.77 -17.96
C ILE A 372 -7.81 17.53 -16.64
N ILE A 373 -7.08 17.14 -15.59
CA ILE A 373 -7.24 17.75 -14.25
C ILE A 373 -6.69 19.16 -14.16
N VAL A 374 -5.69 19.52 -14.95
CA VAL A 374 -5.25 20.91 -15.10
C VAL A 374 -6.36 21.78 -15.66
N ARG A 375 -6.97 21.34 -16.75
CA ARG A 375 -8.05 22.06 -17.41
C ARG A 375 -9.33 22.15 -16.57
N GLU A 376 -9.77 21.04 -16.01
CA GLU A 376 -11.08 20.94 -15.36
C GLU A 376 -11.05 21.33 -13.88
N CYS A 377 -9.99 21.02 -13.17
CA CYS A 377 -9.88 21.23 -11.73
C CYS A 377 -8.85 22.29 -11.33
N GLY A 378 -8.03 22.78 -12.27
CA GLY A 378 -6.93 23.68 -11.96
C GLY A 378 -5.81 23.02 -11.17
N TRP A 379 -5.60 21.73 -11.40
CA TRP A 379 -4.53 21.00 -10.75
C TRP A 379 -3.16 21.58 -11.11
N ILE A 380 -2.27 21.68 -10.13
CA ILE A 380 -0.92 22.21 -10.29
C ILE A 380 0.07 21.08 -10.16
N SER A 381 0.91 20.91 -11.17
CA SER A 381 2.02 19.95 -11.13
C SER A 381 2.99 20.32 -10.01
N PRO A 382 3.54 19.36 -9.27
CA PRO A 382 4.54 19.63 -8.24
C PRO A 382 5.81 20.21 -8.87
N GLU A 383 6.43 21.14 -8.13
CA GLU A 383 7.77 21.64 -8.44
C GLU A 383 8.82 20.55 -8.14
N GLU A 384 10.05 20.71 -8.63
CA GLU A 384 11.14 19.75 -8.43
C GLU A 384 11.42 19.44 -6.95
N SER A 385 11.31 20.45 -6.08
CA SER A 385 11.47 20.30 -4.62
C SER A 385 10.37 19.46 -3.95
N ASP A 386 9.21 19.39 -4.59
CA ASP A 386 8.02 18.72 -4.08
C ASP A 386 7.81 17.34 -4.75
N LYS A 387 8.68 16.96 -5.69
CA LYS A 387 8.56 15.72 -6.44
C LYS A 387 8.77 14.50 -5.56
N GLY A 388 7.82 13.63 -5.60
CA GLY A 388 7.78 12.24 -5.20
C GLY A 388 6.79 11.55 -6.13
N LEU A 389 6.57 10.27 -5.97
CA LEU A 389 5.58 9.55 -6.78
C LEU A 389 4.15 10.08 -6.49
N HIS A 390 3.90 10.46 -5.23
CA HIS A 390 2.65 11.05 -4.75
C HIS A 390 2.89 12.51 -4.33
N THR A 391 2.36 13.41 -5.05
CA THR A 391 2.67 14.84 -5.06
C THR A 391 2.07 15.66 -3.91
N SER A 392 1.45 15.03 -2.91
CA SER A 392 0.76 15.75 -1.84
C SER A 392 1.61 16.01 -0.58
N CYS A 393 2.81 15.43 -0.48
CA CYS A 393 3.64 15.52 0.72
C CYS A 393 5.10 15.80 0.38
N LYS A 394 5.64 16.93 0.87
CA LYS A 394 7.05 17.36 0.65
C LYS A 394 8.10 16.36 1.16
N ILE A 395 7.74 15.56 2.17
CA ILE A 395 8.65 14.60 2.80
C ILE A 395 8.30 13.15 2.46
N GLU A 396 7.59 12.93 1.37
CA GLU A 396 7.23 11.57 0.95
C GLU A 396 8.43 10.67 0.75
N LYS A 397 9.53 11.21 0.21
CA LYS A 397 10.79 10.51 0.02
C LYS A 397 11.33 9.90 1.32
N CYS A 398 11.07 10.50 2.50
CA CYS A 398 11.43 9.90 3.79
C CYS A 398 10.77 8.51 3.99
N LYS A 399 9.49 8.37 3.64
CA LYS A 399 8.79 7.08 3.68
C LYS A 399 9.40 6.08 2.70
N GLU A 400 9.64 6.52 1.49
CA GLU A 400 10.19 5.68 0.41
C GLU A 400 11.58 5.19 0.76
N HIS A 401 12.45 6.10 1.21
CA HIS A 401 13.80 5.79 1.67
C HIS A 401 13.80 4.80 2.83
N SER A 402 12.99 5.04 3.86
CA SER A 402 12.88 4.13 5.00
C SER A 402 12.44 2.71 4.60
N GLN A 403 11.45 2.60 3.72
CA GLN A 403 11.01 1.30 3.21
C GLN A 403 12.12 0.61 2.41
N PHE A 404 12.81 1.36 1.55
CA PHE A 404 13.90 0.86 0.73
C PHE A 404 15.07 0.36 1.57
N VAL A 405 15.62 1.18 2.47
CA VAL A 405 16.78 0.82 3.29
C VAL A 405 16.46 -0.38 4.19
N ARG A 406 15.30 -0.40 4.85
CA ARG A 406 14.90 -1.54 5.69
C ARG A 406 14.74 -2.84 4.90
N PHE A 407 14.22 -2.76 3.68
CA PHE A 407 14.14 -3.91 2.78
C PHE A 407 15.53 -4.32 2.31
N TYR A 408 16.35 -3.37 1.87
CA TYR A 408 17.72 -3.61 1.40
C TYR A 408 18.59 -4.26 2.48
N ASP A 409 18.51 -3.80 3.73
CA ASP A 409 19.22 -4.35 4.89
C ASP A 409 18.62 -5.66 5.44
N MET A 410 17.60 -6.19 4.79
CA MET A 410 16.86 -7.37 5.27
C MET A 410 16.28 -7.19 6.69
N ARG A 411 15.89 -5.96 7.06
CA ARG A 411 15.14 -5.64 8.30
C ARG A 411 13.63 -5.68 8.08
N SER A 412 13.18 -5.77 6.82
CA SER A 412 11.78 -5.90 6.42
C SER A 412 11.66 -6.81 5.21
N THR A 413 10.63 -7.63 5.16
CA THR A 413 10.24 -8.38 3.96
C THR A 413 9.31 -7.59 3.04
N MET A 414 8.92 -6.38 3.46
CA MET A 414 8.04 -5.53 2.71
C MET A 414 8.81 -4.84 1.57
N ILE A 415 8.41 -5.14 0.34
CA ILE A 415 8.97 -4.52 -0.86
C ILE A 415 8.59 -3.04 -0.86
N PRO A 416 9.52 -2.11 -1.17
CA PRO A 416 9.22 -0.68 -1.24
C PRO A 416 8.01 -0.40 -2.15
N PHE A 417 7.03 0.34 -1.63
CA PHE A 417 5.78 0.60 -2.38
C PHE A 417 6.04 1.31 -3.69
N SER A 418 6.87 2.34 -3.68
CA SER A 418 7.20 3.12 -4.88
C SER A 418 7.89 2.27 -5.94
N ALA A 419 8.73 1.29 -5.54
CA ALA A 419 9.36 0.36 -6.47
C ALA A 419 8.35 -0.55 -7.17
N LEU A 420 7.35 -1.04 -6.43
CA LEU A 420 6.26 -1.84 -7.01
C LEU A 420 5.35 -0.98 -7.89
N GLU A 421 5.00 0.20 -7.41
CA GLU A 421 4.07 1.10 -8.09
C GLU A 421 4.60 1.54 -9.45
N ILE A 422 5.83 2.03 -9.52
CA ILE A 422 6.46 2.45 -10.77
C ILE A 422 6.64 1.28 -11.75
N ALA A 423 6.99 0.10 -11.24
CA ALA A 423 7.13 -1.10 -12.06
C ALA A 423 5.80 -1.56 -12.66
N ILE A 424 4.73 -1.53 -11.86
CA ILE A 424 3.39 -1.94 -12.30
C ILE A 424 2.79 -0.90 -13.24
N ALA A 425 2.96 0.40 -12.96
CA ALA A 425 2.51 1.49 -13.83
C ALA A 425 3.16 1.37 -15.22
N SER A 426 4.48 1.14 -15.27
CA SER A 426 5.21 0.92 -16.52
C SER A 426 4.74 -0.35 -17.25
N ARG A 427 4.56 -1.47 -16.53
CA ARG A 427 4.02 -2.71 -17.12
C ARG A 427 2.63 -2.52 -17.73
N ASN A 428 1.77 -1.78 -17.04
CA ASN A 428 0.38 -1.55 -17.45
C ASN A 428 0.24 -0.42 -18.49
N LYS A 429 1.34 0.22 -18.89
CA LYS A 429 1.36 1.37 -19.80
C LYS A 429 0.63 2.61 -19.25
N ASN A 430 0.46 2.71 -17.93
CA ASN A 430 0.01 3.95 -17.29
C ASN A 430 1.09 5.04 -17.39
N LEU A 431 2.33 4.62 -17.55
CA LEU A 431 3.54 5.41 -17.75
C LEU A 431 4.45 4.62 -18.71
N SER A 432 5.09 5.27 -19.67
CA SER A 432 6.04 4.58 -20.52
C SER A 432 7.25 4.08 -19.72
N ARG A 433 7.96 3.10 -20.24
CA ARG A 433 9.13 2.55 -19.57
C ARG A 433 10.23 3.60 -19.41
N GLU A 434 10.43 4.43 -20.43
CA GLU A 434 11.41 5.52 -20.47
C GLU A 434 11.08 6.59 -19.44
N GLU A 435 9.82 7.01 -19.35
CA GLU A 435 9.32 7.95 -18.34
C GLU A 435 9.46 7.36 -16.92
N ALA A 436 9.12 6.10 -16.73
CA ALA A 436 9.32 5.42 -15.44
C ALA A 436 10.79 5.37 -15.03
N MET A 437 11.71 5.10 -15.97
CA MET A 437 13.15 5.14 -15.69
C MET A 437 13.66 6.55 -15.38
N ALA A 438 13.10 7.57 -16.02
CA ALA A 438 13.42 8.96 -15.71
C ALA A 438 12.95 9.35 -14.30
N GLU A 439 11.73 8.98 -13.92
CA GLU A 439 11.20 9.18 -12.56
C GLU A 439 12.06 8.49 -11.49
N ILE A 440 12.49 7.25 -11.73
CA ILE A 440 13.37 6.52 -10.81
C ILE A 440 14.68 7.30 -10.57
N ARG A 441 15.26 7.90 -11.60
CA ARG A 441 16.54 8.61 -11.51
C ARG A 441 16.41 9.99 -10.86
N SER A 442 15.27 10.67 -11.03
CA SER A 442 15.11 12.08 -10.62
C SER A 442 14.34 12.26 -9.33
N SER A 443 13.33 11.43 -9.05
CA SER A 443 12.28 11.78 -8.10
C SER A 443 12.18 10.86 -6.89
N LEU A 444 12.71 9.62 -6.97
CA LEU A 444 12.50 8.63 -5.92
C LEU A 444 13.69 8.56 -4.95
N GLY A 445 13.38 8.28 -3.68
CA GLY A 445 14.35 8.24 -2.58
C GLY A 445 15.16 6.93 -2.48
N PHE A 446 15.51 6.31 -3.62
CA PHE A 446 16.32 5.09 -3.64
C PHE A 446 17.81 5.43 -3.51
N SER A 447 18.27 5.54 -2.28
CA SER A 447 19.67 5.75 -1.90
C SER A 447 20.00 4.94 -0.66
N LEU A 448 21.22 4.45 -0.55
CA LEU A 448 21.73 3.84 0.69
C LEU A 448 22.17 4.90 1.70
N ASP A 449 22.49 6.10 1.22
CA ASP A 449 22.79 7.25 2.06
C ASP A 449 21.53 7.91 2.58
N GLU A 450 21.60 8.48 3.78
CA GLU A 450 20.48 9.20 4.36
C GLU A 450 20.13 10.47 3.57
N ILE A 451 18.88 10.57 3.17
CA ILE A 451 18.36 11.71 2.40
C ILE A 451 17.91 12.89 3.30
N THR A 452 17.82 14.08 2.72
CA THR A 452 17.48 15.30 3.44
C THR A 452 16.11 15.24 4.12
N GLU A 453 15.12 14.62 3.47
CA GLU A 453 13.76 14.48 4.00
C GLU A 453 13.72 13.65 5.29
N CYS A 454 14.63 12.69 5.45
CA CYS A 454 14.76 11.92 6.70
C CYS A 454 15.33 12.78 7.83
N LYS A 455 16.29 13.67 7.55
CA LYS A 455 16.82 14.63 8.52
C LYS A 455 15.75 15.60 8.98
N ILE A 456 14.98 16.19 8.06
CA ILE A 456 13.83 17.07 8.37
C ILE A 456 12.85 16.36 9.32
N MET A 457 12.55 15.09 9.05
CA MET A 457 11.64 14.33 9.90
C MET A 457 12.22 14.06 11.29
N ARG A 458 13.49 13.71 11.43
CA ARG A 458 14.12 13.52 12.74
C ARG A 458 14.12 14.81 13.56
N ASP A 459 14.42 15.96 12.93
CA ASP A 459 14.37 17.25 13.57
C ASP A 459 12.96 17.60 14.08
N TYR A 460 11.93 17.33 13.24
CA TYR A 460 10.54 17.49 13.64
C TYR A 460 10.18 16.61 14.85
N LEU A 461 10.69 15.40 14.89
CA LEU A 461 10.46 14.44 15.98
C LEU A 461 11.31 14.72 17.21
N LYS A 462 12.31 15.57 17.11
CA LYS A 462 13.33 15.84 18.17
C LYS A 462 14.03 14.53 18.56
N LEU A 463 14.59 13.83 17.57
CA LEU A 463 15.35 12.58 17.72
C LEU A 463 16.83 12.80 17.45
#